data_2b1d88534bfef69f05dcb52bfde833ff
#
_entry.id   2b1d88534bfef69f05dcb52bfde833ff
#
_cell.length_a   1.000
_cell.length_b   1.000
_cell.length_c   1.000
_cell.angle_alpha   90.00
_cell.angle_beta   90.00
_cell.angle_gamma   90.00
#
_symmetry.space_group_name_H-M   'P 1'
#
loop_
_entity.id
_entity.type
_entity.pdbx_description
1 polymer ?
#
loop_
_entity_poly.entity_id
_entity_poly.type
_entity_poly.pdbx_seq_one_letter_code
_entity_poly.pdbx_strand_id
1 'polypeptide(L)'
;MDEKNPAYYIAIEGVIGVGKTTLARMLRDTFNTELLLEVFEENPFLSDFYGDRARYAFQTQVFFLLSRYHQQNKVIPGVLATGKSIFSDYTFDKDSLFAGINVTGDELAMYHRVHEALAEKIPQPALVVYLRASVETLMQRIRGRDRTYERNMETAYIKQLAGAYDTFFSLPEWKDRLIVIETDHLNPITHVEDLTSIVSRIQQTLHLEPYQQTLPL
;
A
#
# COMPACT_ATOMS: atom_id res chain seq x y z
N MET A 1 -21.88 27.29 9.61
CA MET A 1 -21.95 25.94 9.02
C MET A 1 -20.54 25.46 8.94
N ASP A 2 -20.17 24.51 9.77
CA ASP A 2 -18.84 23.91 9.68
C ASP A 2 -18.76 23.22 8.32
N GLU A 3 -17.95 23.73 7.41
CA GLU A 3 -17.58 23.03 6.20
C GLU A 3 -16.84 21.76 6.64
N LYS A 4 -17.57 20.65 6.69
CA LYS A 4 -16.94 19.36 6.92
C LYS A 4 -15.94 19.13 5.79
N ASN A 5 -14.67 19.02 6.12
CA ASN A 5 -13.66 18.57 5.16
C ASN A 5 -14.17 17.33 4.43
N PRO A 6 -14.01 17.26 3.11
CA PRO A 6 -14.44 16.09 2.34
C PRO A 6 -13.76 14.83 2.88
N ALA A 7 -14.48 13.71 2.84
CA ALA A 7 -13.91 12.41 3.20
C ALA A 7 -12.93 11.94 2.13
N TYR A 8 -11.75 11.46 2.53
CA TYR A 8 -10.69 11.02 1.63
C TYR A 8 -10.39 9.53 1.78
N TYR A 9 -10.15 8.87 0.66
CA TYR A 9 -9.45 7.60 0.61
C TYR A 9 -7.98 7.87 0.29
N ILE A 10 -7.08 7.44 1.19
CA ILE A 10 -5.63 7.61 1.08
C ILE A 10 -4.99 6.23 1.14
N ALA A 11 -4.17 5.89 0.16
CA ALA A 11 -3.47 4.61 0.12
C ALA A 11 -1.98 4.78 0.43
N ILE A 12 -1.40 3.83 1.15
CA ILE A 12 0.03 3.76 1.43
C ILE A 12 0.59 2.60 0.63
N GLU A 13 1.56 2.88 -0.21
CA GLU A 13 2.17 1.90 -1.10
C GLU A 13 3.67 1.80 -0.92
N GLY A 14 4.23 0.72 -1.46
CA GLY A 14 5.67 0.46 -1.48
C GLY A 14 6.00 -1.02 -1.31
N VAL A 15 7.26 -1.32 -1.44
CA VAL A 15 7.80 -2.70 -1.47
C VAL A 15 7.56 -3.43 -0.14
N ILE A 16 7.61 -4.74 -0.18
CA ILE A 16 7.60 -5.61 1.01
C ILE A 16 8.69 -5.14 1.98
N GLY A 17 8.33 -4.97 3.26
CA GLY A 17 9.29 -4.55 4.30
C GLY A 17 9.44 -3.04 4.49
N VAL A 18 8.86 -2.19 3.63
CA VAL A 18 9.05 -0.72 3.72
C VAL A 18 8.36 -0.05 4.92
N GLY A 19 7.36 -0.70 5.55
CA GLY A 19 6.69 -0.18 6.75
C GLY A 19 5.26 0.34 6.53
N LYS A 20 4.60 0.01 5.41
CA LYS A 20 3.24 0.46 5.05
C LYS A 20 2.23 0.32 6.20
N THR A 21 2.05 -0.89 6.70
CA THR A 21 1.05 -1.20 7.74
C THR A 21 1.30 -0.43 9.04
N THR A 22 2.57 -0.26 9.41
CA THR A 22 2.95 0.51 10.60
C THR A 22 2.57 1.98 10.43
N LEU A 23 2.96 2.60 9.30
CA LEU A 23 2.60 3.98 9.02
C LEU A 23 1.09 4.17 8.89
N ALA A 24 0.37 3.24 8.23
CA ALA A 24 -1.08 3.29 8.10
C ALA A 24 -1.79 3.35 9.47
N ARG A 25 -1.33 2.56 10.44
CA ARG A 25 -1.87 2.58 11.81
C ARG A 25 -1.61 3.91 12.50
N MET A 26 -0.40 4.46 12.38
CA MET A 26 -0.04 5.74 12.99
C MET A 26 -0.84 6.89 12.38
N LEU A 27 -0.98 6.92 11.05
CA LEU A 27 -1.77 7.95 10.35
C LEU A 27 -3.26 7.84 10.67
N ARG A 28 -3.82 6.63 10.78
CA ARG A 28 -5.19 6.44 11.25
C ARG A 28 -5.43 7.15 12.58
N ASP A 29 -4.55 6.94 13.55
CA ASP A 29 -4.68 7.52 14.88
C ASP A 29 -4.52 9.05 14.84
N THR A 30 -3.54 9.54 14.07
CA THR A 30 -3.26 10.97 13.92
C THR A 30 -4.40 11.74 13.24
N PHE A 31 -5.00 11.15 12.18
CA PHE A 31 -6.08 11.78 11.42
C PHE A 31 -7.48 11.40 11.92
N ASN A 32 -7.59 10.52 12.92
CA ASN A 32 -8.87 9.98 13.43
C ASN A 32 -9.76 9.41 12.32
N THR A 33 -9.19 8.51 11.51
CA THR A 33 -9.84 7.92 10.33
C THR A 33 -10.12 6.43 10.51
N GLU A 34 -10.82 5.84 9.55
CA GLU A 34 -10.91 4.38 9.43
C GLU A 34 -9.64 3.80 8.78
N LEU A 35 -9.47 2.49 8.88
CA LEU A 35 -8.28 1.79 8.38
C LEU A 35 -8.67 0.49 7.69
N LEU A 36 -8.15 0.29 6.47
CA LEU A 36 -8.24 -0.96 5.72
C LEU A 36 -6.84 -1.55 5.57
N LEU A 37 -6.62 -2.71 6.17
CA LEU A 37 -5.35 -3.44 6.07
C LEU A 37 -5.49 -4.67 5.18
N GLU A 38 -4.42 -4.95 4.47
CA GLU A 38 -4.30 -6.17 3.66
C GLU A 38 -4.31 -7.42 4.56
N VAL A 39 -5.19 -8.37 4.24
CA VAL A 39 -5.27 -9.66 4.92
C VAL A 39 -4.54 -10.71 4.08
N PHE A 40 -3.21 -10.65 4.08
CA PHE A 40 -2.36 -11.51 3.26
C PHE A 40 -2.26 -12.94 3.81
N GLU A 41 -2.48 -13.13 5.11
CA GLU A 41 -2.42 -14.46 5.77
C GLU A 41 -3.53 -15.41 5.33
N GLU A 42 -4.62 -14.90 4.77
CA GLU A 42 -5.72 -15.72 4.26
C GLU A 42 -5.39 -16.40 2.92
N ASN A 43 -4.29 -16.00 2.27
CA ASN A 43 -3.90 -16.61 1.00
C ASN A 43 -3.28 -18.01 1.23
N PRO A 44 -3.98 -19.09 0.86
CA PRO A 44 -3.50 -20.44 1.12
C PRO A 44 -2.26 -20.81 0.30
N PHE A 45 -1.98 -20.07 -0.78
CA PHE A 45 -0.85 -20.33 -1.69
C PHE A 45 0.40 -19.51 -1.30
N LEU A 46 0.33 -18.62 -0.33
CA LEU A 46 1.42 -17.66 -0.06
C LEU A 46 2.72 -18.35 0.37
N SER A 47 2.63 -19.37 1.22
CA SER A 47 3.80 -20.13 1.66
C SER A 47 4.45 -20.90 0.49
N ASP A 48 3.63 -21.56 -0.32
CA ASP A 48 4.09 -22.34 -1.46
C ASP A 48 4.67 -21.44 -2.55
N PHE A 49 4.10 -20.27 -2.75
CA PHE A 49 4.60 -19.25 -3.67
C PHE A 49 6.04 -18.84 -3.37
N TYR A 50 6.39 -18.62 -2.11
CA TYR A 50 7.78 -18.28 -1.76
C TYR A 50 8.74 -19.46 -1.87
N GLY A 51 8.23 -20.71 -1.84
CA GLY A 51 8.99 -21.93 -2.09
C GLY A 51 9.19 -22.24 -3.57
N ASP A 52 8.16 -22.03 -4.40
CA ASP A 52 8.16 -22.29 -5.85
C ASP A 52 7.26 -21.28 -6.57
N ARG A 53 7.84 -20.09 -6.84
CA ARG A 53 7.11 -19.00 -7.48
C ARG A 53 6.55 -19.35 -8.85
N ALA A 54 7.31 -20.05 -9.65
CA ALA A 54 6.91 -20.39 -11.01
C ALA A 54 5.63 -21.25 -11.04
N ARG A 55 5.48 -22.14 -10.08
CA ARG A 55 4.32 -23.04 -9.98
C ARG A 55 3.09 -22.37 -9.39
N TYR A 56 3.27 -21.51 -8.39
CA TYR A 56 2.15 -20.99 -7.59
C TYR A 56 1.82 -19.52 -7.86
N ALA A 57 2.55 -18.85 -8.78
CA ALA A 57 2.36 -17.43 -9.04
C ALA A 57 0.92 -17.08 -9.43
N PHE A 58 0.37 -17.76 -10.42
CA PHE A 58 -0.95 -17.44 -10.95
C PHE A 58 -2.06 -17.58 -9.90
N GLN A 59 -2.10 -18.72 -9.19
CA GLN A 59 -3.08 -18.97 -8.13
C GLN A 59 -2.98 -17.94 -7.01
N THR A 60 -1.75 -17.61 -6.61
CA THR A 60 -1.48 -16.62 -5.56
C THR A 60 -1.97 -15.24 -5.97
N GLN A 61 -1.66 -14.79 -7.19
CA GLN A 61 -2.06 -13.48 -7.68
C GLN A 61 -3.57 -13.37 -7.88
N VAL A 62 -4.23 -14.42 -8.42
CA VAL A 62 -5.69 -14.43 -8.58
C VAL A 62 -6.39 -14.41 -7.24
N PHE A 63 -5.90 -15.14 -6.24
CA PHE A 63 -6.48 -15.09 -4.90
C PHE A 63 -6.38 -13.67 -4.30
N PHE A 64 -5.22 -13.03 -4.38
CA PHE A 64 -5.05 -11.65 -3.90
C PHE A 64 -5.96 -10.67 -4.63
N LEU A 65 -6.04 -10.75 -5.95
CA LEU A 65 -6.91 -9.91 -6.76
C LEU A 65 -8.36 -9.96 -6.27
N LEU A 66 -8.91 -11.17 -6.11
CA LEU A 66 -10.30 -11.35 -5.68
C LEU A 66 -10.52 -10.91 -4.23
N SER A 67 -9.61 -11.25 -3.33
CA SER A 67 -9.69 -10.85 -1.92
C SER A 67 -9.67 -9.33 -1.76
N ARG A 68 -8.72 -8.64 -2.40
CA ARG A 68 -8.61 -7.18 -2.36
C ARG A 68 -9.80 -6.49 -3.03
N TYR A 69 -10.28 -7.04 -4.15
CA TYR A 69 -11.49 -6.55 -4.78
C TYR A 69 -12.68 -6.55 -3.81
N HIS A 70 -12.94 -7.68 -3.15
CA HIS A 70 -14.04 -7.80 -2.20
C HIS A 70 -13.90 -6.84 -1.02
N GLN A 71 -12.70 -6.71 -0.48
CA GLN A 71 -12.43 -5.79 0.63
C GLN A 71 -12.64 -4.33 0.20
N GLN A 72 -11.97 -3.87 -0.84
CA GLN A 72 -11.99 -2.46 -1.25
C GLN A 72 -13.36 -2.04 -1.77
N ASN A 73 -13.99 -2.85 -2.62
CA ASN A 73 -15.30 -2.55 -3.18
C ASN A 73 -16.41 -2.41 -2.13
N LYS A 74 -16.28 -3.11 -0.99
CA LYS A 74 -17.25 -3.05 0.10
C LYS A 74 -16.90 -1.98 1.13
N VAL A 75 -15.65 -1.96 1.59
CA VAL A 75 -15.25 -1.18 2.77
C VAL A 75 -15.08 0.30 2.42
N ILE A 76 -14.38 0.62 1.34
CA ILE A 76 -14.05 2.02 1.02
C ILE A 76 -15.31 2.86 0.77
N PRO A 77 -16.24 2.48 -0.14
CA PRO A 77 -17.45 3.24 -0.36
C PRO A 77 -18.35 3.33 0.89
N GLY A 78 -18.39 2.24 1.67
CA GLY A 78 -19.17 2.21 2.91
C GLY A 78 -18.67 3.24 3.94
N VAL A 79 -17.35 3.37 4.11
CA VAL A 79 -16.75 4.35 5.02
C VAL A 79 -16.96 5.77 4.50
N LEU A 80 -16.64 6.02 3.23
CA LEU A 80 -16.78 7.35 2.63
C LEU A 80 -18.22 7.87 2.69
N ALA A 81 -19.21 6.99 2.52
CA ALA A 81 -20.63 7.33 2.63
C ALA A 81 -21.03 7.81 4.03
N THR A 82 -20.27 7.47 5.08
CA THR A 82 -20.47 8.00 6.44
C THR A 82 -19.83 9.37 6.68
N GLY A 83 -19.14 9.92 5.68
CA GLY A 83 -18.38 11.18 5.79
C GLY A 83 -17.04 11.03 6.53
N LYS A 84 -16.55 9.80 6.70
CA LYS A 84 -15.24 9.52 7.30
C LYS A 84 -14.20 9.22 6.24
N SER A 85 -12.98 9.66 6.49
CA SER A 85 -11.81 9.30 5.69
C SER A 85 -11.29 7.91 6.05
N ILE A 86 -10.53 7.30 5.14
CA ILE A 86 -9.96 5.96 5.32
C ILE A 86 -8.53 5.90 4.78
N PHE A 87 -7.64 5.29 5.55
CA PHE A 87 -6.33 4.86 5.08
C PHE A 87 -6.35 3.38 4.71
N SER A 88 -5.58 3.02 3.66
CA SER A 88 -5.31 1.63 3.29
C SER A 88 -3.80 1.41 3.17
N ASP A 89 -3.29 0.23 3.52
CA ASP A 89 -1.87 -0.12 3.32
C ASP A 89 -1.61 -0.81 1.98
N TYR A 90 -2.53 -0.63 1.02
CA TYR A 90 -2.40 -1.09 -0.37
C TYR A 90 -3.38 -0.37 -1.30
N THR A 91 -3.05 -0.32 -2.61
CA THR A 91 -3.97 0.02 -3.71
C THR A 91 -4.41 -1.23 -4.45
N PHE A 92 -5.47 -1.13 -5.27
CA PHE A 92 -5.87 -2.21 -6.17
C PHE A 92 -4.87 -2.39 -7.33
N ASP A 93 -4.24 -1.29 -7.77
CA ASP A 93 -3.24 -1.29 -8.85
C ASP A 93 -1.99 -2.12 -8.53
N LYS A 94 -1.67 -2.31 -7.23
CA LYS A 94 -0.60 -3.19 -6.75
C LYS A 94 -0.72 -4.60 -7.35
N ASP A 95 -1.93 -5.10 -7.54
CA ASP A 95 -2.17 -6.45 -8.06
C ASP A 95 -1.62 -6.62 -9.47
N SER A 96 -1.83 -5.64 -10.35
CA SER A 96 -1.29 -5.65 -11.71
C SER A 96 0.25 -5.63 -11.72
N LEU A 97 0.86 -4.84 -10.83
CA LEU A 97 2.31 -4.77 -10.68
C LEU A 97 2.91 -6.12 -10.28
N PHE A 98 2.35 -6.76 -9.24
CA PHE A 98 2.83 -8.06 -8.78
C PHE A 98 2.60 -9.18 -9.81
N ALA A 99 1.46 -9.18 -10.50
CA ALA A 99 1.19 -10.14 -11.56
C ALA A 99 2.19 -10.00 -12.70
N GLY A 100 2.50 -8.77 -13.13
CA GLY A 100 3.46 -8.50 -14.19
C GLY A 100 4.90 -8.99 -13.89
N ILE A 101 5.26 -9.14 -12.61
CA ILE A 101 6.55 -9.69 -12.20
C ILE A 101 6.55 -11.23 -12.13
N ASN A 102 5.43 -11.81 -11.71
CA ASN A 102 5.39 -13.20 -11.28
C ASN A 102 4.70 -14.13 -12.29
N VAL A 103 3.85 -13.61 -13.16
CA VAL A 103 3.04 -14.38 -14.13
C VAL A 103 3.45 -14.01 -15.54
N THR A 104 3.35 -14.95 -16.50
CA THR A 104 3.73 -14.73 -17.90
C THR A 104 2.74 -15.37 -18.86
N GLY A 105 2.84 -15.03 -20.16
CA GLY A 105 2.05 -15.68 -21.22
C GLY A 105 0.54 -15.48 -21.09
N ASP A 106 -0.21 -16.53 -21.43
CA ASP A 106 -1.69 -16.49 -21.47
C ASP A 106 -2.31 -16.25 -20.08
N GLU A 107 -1.67 -16.76 -19.02
CA GLU A 107 -2.11 -16.53 -17.63
C GLU A 107 -2.05 -15.05 -17.27
N LEU A 108 -0.98 -14.35 -17.66
CA LEU A 108 -0.84 -12.91 -17.43
C LEU A 108 -1.89 -12.11 -18.22
N ALA A 109 -2.10 -12.49 -19.49
CA ALA A 109 -3.10 -11.85 -20.35
C ALA A 109 -4.52 -12.01 -19.77
N MET A 110 -4.85 -13.22 -19.28
CA MET A 110 -6.12 -13.47 -18.61
C MET A 110 -6.25 -12.69 -17.31
N TYR A 111 -5.18 -12.66 -16.51
CA TYR A 111 -5.14 -11.90 -15.27
C TYR A 111 -5.46 -10.41 -15.49
N HIS A 112 -4.80 -9.76 -16.44
CA HIS A 112 -5.03 -8.35 -16.75
C HIS A 112 -6.47 -8.06 -17.16
N ARG A 113 -7.09 -8.91 -17.97
CA ARG A 113 -8.50 -8.77 -18.37
C ARG A 113 -9.45 -8.80 -17.16
N VAL A 114 -9.18 -9.70 -16.20
CA VAL A 114 -9.98 -9.79 -14.97
C VAL A 114 -9.70 -8.56 -14.09
N HIS A 115 -8.44 -8.18 -13.93
CA HIS A 115 -8.04 -6.99 -13.15
C HIS A 115 -8.73 -5.73 -13.68
N GLU A 116 -8.66 -5.46 -14.97
CA GLU A 116 -9.29 -4.30 -15.63
C GLU A 116 -10.80 -4.26 -15.35
N ALA A 117 -11.51 -5.36 -15.55
CA ALA A 117 -12.96 -5.44 -15.32
C ALA A 117 -13.35 -5.20 -13.85
N LEU A 118 -12.51 -5.59 -12.90
CA LEU A 118 -12.74 -5.37 -11.48
C LEU A 118 -12.33 -3.95 -11.04
N ALA A 119 -11.26 -3.40 -11.60
CA ALA A 119 -10.72 -2.08 -11.29
C ALA A 119 -11.74 -0.95 -11.53
N GLU A 120 -12.60 -1.08 -12.54
CA GLU A 120 -13.68 -0.11 -12.83
C GLU A 120 -14.63 0.14 -11.65
N LYS A 121 -14.70 -0.80 -10.70
CA LYS A 121 -15.60 -0.74 -9.54
C LYS A 121 -14.89 -0.31 -8.25
N ILE A 122 -13.59 -0.14 -8.29
CA ILE A 122 -12.80 0.22 -7.11
C ILE A 122 -12.60 1.74 -7.05
N PRO A 123 -12.92 2.39 -5.93
CA PRO A 123 -12.65 3.81 -5.76
C PRO A 123 -11.14 4.09 -5.86
N GLN A 124 -10.80 5.12 -6.62
CA GLN A 124 -9.42 5.58 -6.72
C GLN A 124 -9.04 6.38 -5.47
N PRO A 125 -7.81 6.23 -4.94
CA PRO A 125 -7.35 7.05 -3.83
C PRO A 125 -7.21 8.52 -4.25
N ALA A 126 -7.62 9.42 -3.36
CA ALA A 126 -7.36 10.85 -3.51
C ALA A 126 -5.86 11.16 -3.42
N LEU A 127 -5.12 10.35 -2.65
CA LEU A 127 -3.68 10.46 -2.49
C LEU A 127 -3.07 9.08 -2.29
N VAL A 128 -1.92 8.84 -2.93
CA VAL A 128 -1.04 7.70 -2.66
C VAL A 128 0.23 8.19 -1.97
N VAL A 129 0.55 7.58 -0.84
CA VAL A 129 1.81 7.78 -0.12
C VAL A 129 2.74 6.63 -0.48
N TYR A 130 3.64 6.85 -1.42
CA TYR A 130 4.62 5.86 -1.84
C TYR A 130 5.84 5.90 -0.93
N LEU A 131 6.02 4.84 -0.13
CA LEU A 131 7.19 4.64 0.70
C LEU A 131 8.29 3.96 -0.10
N ARG A 132 9.44 4.59 -0.18
CA ARG A 132 10.62 4.08 -0.87
C ARG A 132 11.76 3.84 0.12
N ALA A 133 12.51 2.79 -0.10
CA ALA A 133 13.73 2.49 0.65
C ALA A 133 14.71 1.72 -0.23
N SER A 134 15.99 1.74 0.13
CA SER A 134 17.01 0.92 -0.50
C SER A 134 16.72 -0.57 -0.32
N VAL A 135 17.17 -1.39 -1.26
CA VAL A 135 17.01 -2.85 -1.18
C VAL A 135 17.67 -3.40 0.09
N GLU A 136 18.78 -2.81 0.54
CA GLU A 136 19.46 -3.17 1.76
C GLU A 136 18.57 -2.95 2.99
N THR A 137 17.99 -1.78 3.13
CA THR A 137 17.04 -1.44 4.21
C THR A 137 15.81 -2.35 4.19
N LEU A 138 15.24 -2.62 3.00
CA LEU A 138 14.10 -3.52 2.87
C LEU A 138 14.45 -4.93 3.36
N MET A 139 15.58 -5.49 2.93
CA MET A 139 16.03 -6.82 3.34
C MET A 139 16.34 -6.89 4.83
N GLN A 140 16.91 -5.84 5.41
CA GLN A 140 17.14 -5.75 6.86
C GLN A 140 15.80 -5.79 7.63
N ARG A 141 14.82 -4.99 7.21
CA ARG A 141 13.48 -4.93 7.84
C ARG A 141 12.71 -6.24 7.68
N ILE A 142 12.79 -6.91 6.52
CA ILE A 142 12.19 -8.22 6.27
C ILE A 142 12.76 -9.27 7.22
N ARG A 143 14.10 -9.34 7.34
CA ARG A 143 14.76 -10.26 8.27
C ARG A 143 14.42 -9.95 9.73
N GLY A 144 14.38 -8.67 10.10
CA GLY A 144 14.08 -8.24 11.47
C GLY A 144 12.68 -8.59 11.96
N ARG A 145 11.67 -8.65 11.05
CA ARG A 145 10.30 -9.05 11.40
C ARG A 145 10.08 -10.57 11.42
N ASP A 146 11.03 -11.35 10.87
CA ASP A 146 11.12 -12.82 10.89
C ASP A 146 9.82 -13.59 10.58
N ARG A 147 9.09 -13.19 9.56
CA ARG A 147 7.94 -13.96 9.08
C ARG A 147 8.41 -15.26 8.43
N THR A 148 7.85 -16.40 8.86
CA THR A 148 8.31 -17.74 8.46
C THR A 148 8.37 -17.92 6.94
N TYR A 149 7.36 -17.48 6.21
CA TYR A 149 7.30 -17.59 4.75
C TYR A 149 8.21 -16.60 3.99
N GLU A 150 8.77 -15.59 4.69
CA GLU A 150 9.69 -14.61 4.10
C GLU A 150 11.18 -14.91 4.36
N ARG A 151 11.49 -15.92 5.16
CA ARG A 151 12.88 -16.23 5.53
C ARG A 151 13.81 -16.51 4.34
N ASN A 152 13.23 -17.06 3.25
CA ASN A 152 13.94 -17.35 2.01
C ASN A 152 13.77 -16.26 0.95
N MET A 153 13.36 -15.04 1.34
CA MET A 153 13.16 -13.93 0.41
C MET A 153 14.46 -13.58 -0.31
N GLU A 154 14.45 -13.68 -1.63
CA GLU A 154 15.61 -13.37 -2.46
C GLU A 154 15.79 -11.85 -2.63
N THR A 155 17.00 -11.36 -2.44
CA THR A 155 17.36 -9.96 -2.67
C THR A 155 17.05 -9.52 -4.12
N ALA A 156 17.24 -10.42 -5.09
CA ALA A 156 16.94 -10.16 -6.50
C ALA A 156 15.44 -9.87 -6.73
N TYR A 157 14.56 -10.59 -6.04
CA TYR A 157 13.12 -10.38 -6.11
C TYR A 157 12.72 -9.01 -5.52
N ILE A 158 13.27 -8.64 -4.38
CA ILE A 158 13.02 -7.32 -3.77
C ILE A 158 13.54 -6.20 -4.67
N LYS A 159 14.69 -6.37 -5.31
CA LYS A 159 15.23 -5.41 -6.29
C LYS A 159 14.32 -5.26 -7.50
N GLN A 160 13.79 -6.37 -8.03
CA GLN A 160 12.84 -6.37 -9.15
C GLN A 160 11.55 -5.64 -8.77
N LEU A 161 11.00 -5.93 -7.58
CA LEU A 161 9.83 -5.22 -7.05
C LEU A 161 10.08 -3.72 -6.91
N ALA A 162 11.21 -3.32 -6.34
CA ALA A 162 11.53 -1.90 -6.17
C ALA A 162 11.58 -1.17 -7.52
N GLY A 163 12.24 -1.74 -8.52
CA GLY A 163 12.27 -1.18 -9.87
C GLY A 163 10.89 -1.10 -10.52
N ALA A 164 10.03 -2.09 -10.31
CA ALA A 164 8.66 -2.08 -10.84
C ALA A 164 7.80 -1.00 -10.16
N TYR A 165 7.90 -0.83 -8.84
CA TYR A 165 7.22 0.25 -8.12
C TYR A 165 7.68 1.64 -8.59
N ASP A 166 8.99 1.85 -8.74
CA ASP A 166 9.56 3.11 -9.21
C ASP A 166 9.07 3.44 -10.63
N THR A 167 9.05 2.45 -11.52
CA THR A 167 8.52 2.60 -12.88
C THR A 167 7.03 2.93 -12.86
N PHE A 168 6.23 2.21 -12.09
CA PHE A 168 4.79 2.39 -12.00
C PHE A 168 4.43 3.79 -11.47
N PHE A 169 5.05 4.23 -10.37
CA PHE A 169 4.76 5.54 -9.80
C PHE A 169 5.47 6.72 -10.51
N SER A 170 6.31 6.45 -11.51
CA SER A 170 6.84 7.49 -12.41
C SER A 170 5.88 7.89 -13.54
N LEU A 171 4.78 7.14 -13.74
CA LEU A 171 3.80 7.42 -14.78
C LEU A 171 3.08 8.76 -14.55
N PRO A 172 2.75 9.51 -15.64
CA PRO A 172 2.15 10.84 -15.52
C PRO A 172 0.82 10.88 -14.75
N GLU A 173 0.07 9.80 -14.75
CA GLU A 173 -1.23 9.67 -14.07
C GLU A 173 -1.16 9.81 -12.53
N TRP A 174 0.04 9.63 -11.96
CA TRP A 174 0.27 9.75 -10.52
C TRP A 174 0.66 11.17 -10.08
N LYS A 175 1.03 12.05 -11.00
CA LYS A 175 1.68 13.34 -10.73
C LYS A 175 0.97 14.18 -9.67
N ASP A 176 -0.35 14.25 -9.72
CA ASP A 176 -1.13 15.15 -8.87
C ASP A 176 -1.68 14.48 -7.60
N ARG A 177 -1.47 13.17 -7.45
CA ARG A 177 -1.98 12.37 -6.34
C ARG A 177 -0.96 11.41 -5.73
N LEU A 178 0.31 11.73 -5.84
CA LEU A 178 1.42 10.95 -5.29
C LEU A 178 2.34 11.81 -4.44
N ILE A 179 2.66 11.32 -3.25
CA ILE A 179 3.83 11.79 -2.51
C ILE A 179 4.80 10.64 -2.30
N VAL A 180 6.07 10.86 -2.60
CA VAL A 180 7.14 9.88 -2.38
C VAL A 180 7.85 10.22 -1.07
N ILE A 181 7.99 9.22 -0.20
CA ILE A 181 8.68 9.32 1.09
C ILE A 181 9.87 8.37 1.10
N GLU A 182 11.09 8.92 1.13
CA GLU A 182 12.31 8.12 1.35
C GLU A 182 12.39 7.70 2.81
N THR A 183 12.47 6.39 3.06
CA THR A 183 12.36 5.87 4.43
C THR A 183 13.64 5.25 4.97
N ASP A 184 14.77 5.34 4.26
CA ASP A 184 16.04 4.77 4.71
C ASP A 184 16.50 5.34 6.08
N HIS A 185 16.28 6.63 6.26
CA HIS A 185 16.69 7.37 7.46
C HIS A 185 15.53 7.76 8.36
N LEU A 186 14.30 7.34 8.04
CA LEU A 186 13.11 7.66 8.82
C LEU A 186 12.75 6.50 9.77
N ASN A 187 12.41 6.89 11.00
CA ASN A 187 11.82 5.98 11.98
C ASN A 187 10.66 6.65 12.71
N PRO A 188 9.49 6.76 12.09
CA PRO A 188 8.34 7.44 12.67
C PRO A 188 7.83 6.80 13.97
N ILE A 189 8.28 5.56 14.30
CA ILE A 189 7.93 4.90 15.56
C ILE A 189 8.67 5.53 16.75
N THR A 190 9.94 5.90 16.55
CA THR A 190 10.80 6.42 17.64
C THR A 190 11.05 7.92 17.53
N HIS A 191 10.88 8.50 16.35
CA HIS A 191 11.11 9.93 16.08
C HIS A 191 9.82 10.61 15.68
N VAL A 192 9.27 11.41 16.57
CA VAL A 192 7.99 12.11 16.35
C VAL A 192 8.09 13.11 15.18
N GLU A 193 9.26 13.69 14.97
CA GLU A 193 9.54 14.64 13.89
C GLU A 193 9.33 13.99 12.51
N ASP A 194 9.71 12.73 12.35
CA ASP A 194 9.54 11.98 11.09
C ASP A 194 8.05 11.81 10.77
N LEU A 195 7.24 11.41 11.77
CA LEU A 195 5.79 11.31 11.61
C LEU A 195 5.17 12.65 11.29
N THR A 196 5.55 13.71 12.02
CA THR A 196 5.05 15.08 11.84
C THR A 196 5.34 15.59 10.43
N SER A 197 6.53 15.31 9.89
CA SER A 197 6.90 15.68 8.52
C SER A 197 6.01 14.98 7.49
N ILE A 198 5.75 13.67 7.67
CA ILE A 198 4.87 12.90 6.77
C ILE A 198 3.43 13.45 6.84
N VAL A 199 2.91 13.68 8.04
CA VAL A 199 1.57 14.25 8.27
C VAL A 199 1.43 15.60 7.58
N SER A 200 2.39 16.51 7.76
CA SER A 200 2.38 17.84 7.14
C SER A 200 2.34 17.76 5.61
N ARG A 201 3.10 16.85 5.00
CA ARG A 201 3.07 16.62 3.54
C ARG A 201 1.73 16.14 3.05
N ILE A 202 1.09 15.20 3.77
CA ILE A 202 -0.26 14.72 3.44
C ILE A 202 -1.26 15.87 3.52
N GLN A 203 -1.24 16.64 4.61
CA GLN A 203 -2.14 17.78 4.81
C GLN A 203 -1.99 18.84 3.71
N GLN A 204 -0.75 19.20 3.37
CA GLN A 204 -0.47 20.17 2.31
C GLN A 204 -1.00 19.68 0.95
N THR A 205 -0.78 18.41 0.61
CA THR A 205 -1.22 17.86 -0.68
C THR A 205 -2.74 17.78 -0.80
N LEU A 206 -3.43 17.50 0.30
CA LEU A 206 -4.89 17.42 0.36
C LEU A 206 -5.55 18.76 0.72
N HIS A 207 -4.78 19.84 0.86
CA HIS A 207 -5.26 21.17 1.29
C HIS A 207 -6.07 21.13 2.59
N LEU A 208 -5.64 20.27 3.53
CA LEU A 208 -6.25 20.16 4.85
C LEU A 208 -5.67 21.23 5.79
N GLU A 209 -6.50 21.68 6.75
CA GLU A 209 -6.03 22.57 7.82
C GLU A 209 -4.88 21.88 8.60
N PRO A 210 -3.85 22.66 9.02
CA PRO A 210 -2.73 22.11 9.79
C PRO A 210 -3.24 21.50 11.10
N TYR A 211 -2.82 20.27 11.37
CA TYR A 211 -3.10 19.59 12.63
C TYR A 211 -2.38 20.35 13.77
N GLN A 212 -3.14 20.92 14.69
CA GLN A 212 -2.61 21.42 15.95
C GLN A 212 -2.53 20.26 16.94
N GLN A 213 -1.30 19.85 17.25
CA GLN A 213 -1.06 18.84 18.27
C GLN A 213 -1.54 19.38 19.62
N THR A 214 -2.65 18.89 20.15
CA THR A 214 -3.03 19.13 21.54
C THR A 214 -2.06 18.39 22.44
N LEU A 215 -1.14 19.12 23.05
CA LEU A 215 -0.29 18.56 24.10
C LEU A 215 -1.22 18.08 25.25
N PRO A 216 -1.04 16.87 25.78
CA PRO A 216 -1.75 16.47 26.98
C PRO A 216 -1.33 17.37 28.14
N LEU A 217 -2.32 17.96 28.83
CA LEU A 217 -2.13 18.75 30.04
C LEU A 217 -1.54 17.91 31.17
#